data_dfac34d8f474ff5afef9b3732b4dd215
#
_entry.id   dfac34d8f474ff5afef9b3732b4dd215
#
_cell.length_a   1.000
_cell.length_b   1.000
_cell.length_c   1.000
_cell.angle_alpha   90.00
_cell.angle_beta   90.00
_cell.angle_gamma   90.00
#
_symmetry.space_group_name_H-M   'P 1'
#
loop_
_entity.id
_entity.type
_entity.pdbx_description
1 polymer ?
#
loop_
_entity_poly.entity_id
_entity_poly.type
_entity_poly.pdbx_seq_one_letter_code
_entity_poly.pdbx_strand_id
1 'polypeptide(L)'
;EKTVAQIKRLEEVGCDIVRVAVVDMDAAKSISKIKEQVNIPIIADIHFDYRLALEAIEQGVDGIRINPGNIGSIERVKAVVEKCKERDLKIRIGVNGGSLEKELLKKYGSPTAEALVESAMGHIKILEDLDFHNIVISLKSSDIYTAVEAYELMSQKVDYPLHIGITEAGGVRAGTIK
;
A
#
# COMPACT_ATOMS: atom_id res chain seq x y z
N GLU A 1 12.51 3.33 -19.45
CA GLU A 1 11.79 3.94 -20.59
C GLU A 1 10.32 3.54 -20.64
N LYS A 2 9.96 2.23 -20.65
CA LYS A 2 8.55 1.78 -20.73
C LYS A 2 7.69 2.29 -19.56
N THR A 3 8.21 2.22 -18.32
CA THR A 3 7.52 2.69 -17.11
C THR A 3 7.24 4.19 -17.18
N VAL A 4 8.22 5.00 -17.56
CA VAL A 4 8.06 6.45 -17.73
C VAL A 4 6.98 6.77 -18.78
N ALA A 5 7.02 6.10 -19.93
CA ALA A 5 6.00 6.29 -20.97
C ALA A 5 4.59 5.90 -20.51
N GLN A 6 4.48 4.88 -19.65
CA GLN A 6 3.20 4.49 -19.06
C GLN A 6 2.71 5.53 -18.05
N ILE A 7 3.59 6.03 -17.18
CA ILE A 7 3.25 7.07 -16.19
C ILE A 7 2.78 8.35 -16.89
N LYS A 8 3.51 8.81 -17.92
CA LYS A 8 3.13 10.00 -18.69
C LYS A 8 1.73 9.88 -19.31
N ARG A 9 1.40 8.71 -19.87
CA ARG A 9 0.03 8.48 -20.38
C ARG A 9 -1.04 8.51 -19.30
N LEU A 10 -0.72 8.03 -18.08
CA LEU A 10 -1.63 8.13 -16.94
C LEU A 10 -1.79 9.60 -16.48
N GLU A 11 -0.69 10.35 -16.46
CA GLU A 11 -0.69 11.78 -16.13
C GLU A 11 -1.55 12.58 -17.13
N GLU A 12 -1.42 12.30 -18.44
CA GLU A 12 -2.21 12.92 -19.52
C GLU A 12 -3.73 12.73 -19.37
N VAL A 13 -4.17 11.63 -18.77
CA VAL A 13 -5.60 11.35 -18.53
C VAL A 13 -6.06 11.71 -17.12
N GLY A 14 -5.26 12.46 -16.36
CA GLY A 14 -5.64 13.03 -15.06
C GLY A 14 -5.40 12.10 -13.87
N CYS A 15 -4.44 11.18 -13.95
CA CYS A 15 -4.02 10.40 -12.80
C CYS A 15 -3.21 11.27 -11.83
N ASP A 16 -3.65 11.37 -10.57
CA ASP A 16 -3.01 12.21 -9.55
C ASP A 16 -1.82 11.55 -8.87
N ILE A 17 -1.80 10.23 -8.76
CA ILE A 17 -0.76 9.46 -8.06
C ILE A 17 -0.55 8.13 -8.77
N VAL A 18 0.70 7.75 -8.99
CA VAL A 18 1.03 6.44 -9.56
C VAL A 18 1.74 5.55 -8.54
N ARG A 19 1.44 4.26 -8.59
CA ARG A 19 2.14 3.25 -7.79
C ARG A 19 2.97 2.36 -8.70
N VAL A 20 4.23 2.17 -8.34
CA VAL A 20 5.17 1.29 -9.04
C VAL A 20 5.60 0.13 -8.16
N ALA A 21 5.61 -1.09 -8.72
CA ALA A 21 6.13 -2.25 -8.01
C ALA A 21 7.66 -2.17 -7.93
N VAL A 22 8.19 -2.41 -6.74
CA VAL A 22 9.63 -2.46 -6.49
C VAL A 22 9.98 -3.90 -6.11
N VAL A 23 10.35 -4.68 -7.11
CA VAL A 23 10.55 -6.13 -6.98
C VAL A 23 11.98 -6.52 -6.64
N ASP A 24 12.93 -5.65 -6.93
CA ASP A 24 14.37 -5.84 -6.72
C ASP A 24 15.08 -4.49 -6.52
N MET A 25 16.38 -4.56 -6.24
CA MET A 25 17.22 -3.40 -5.97
C MET A 25 17.43 -2.52 -7.22
N ASP A 26 17.40 -3.08 -8.41
CA ASP A 26 17.55 -2.32 -9.66
C ASP A 26 16.28 -1.50 -9.93
N ALA A 27 15.11 -2.07 -9.62
CA ALA A 27 13.84 -1.34 -9.66
C ALA A 27 13.84 -0.19 -8.65
N ALA A 28 14.30 -0.44 -7.41
CA ALA A 28 14.41 0.60 -6.38
C ALA A 28 15.32 1.76 -6.84
N LYS A 29 16.52 1.46 -7.30
CA LYS A 29 17.50 2.45 -7.82
C LYS A 29 17.03 3.20 -9.07
N SER A 30 16.08 2.64 -9.81
CA SER A 30 15.55 3.29 -11.00
C SER A 30 14.54 4.40 -10.71
N ILE A 31 14.08 4.52 -9.46
CA ILE A 31 13.03 5.47 -9.07
C ILE A 31 13.45 6.93 -9.32
N SER A 32 14.67 7.31 -8.95
CA SER A 32 15.18 8.69 -9.18
C SER A 32 15.13 9.06 -10.65
N LYS A 33 15.57 8.16 -11.53
CA LYS A 33 15.54 8.37 -12.99
C LYS A 33 14.12 8.46 -13.55
N ILE A 34 13.16 7.80 -12.91
CA ILE A 34 11.73 7.91 -13.28
C ILE A 34 11.21 9.27 -12.82
N LYS A 35 11.49 9.64 -11.56
CA LYS A 35 11.08 10.91 -10.96
C LYS A 35 11.57 12.14 -11.73
N GLU A 36 12.76 12.10 -12.29
CA GLU A 36 13.31 13.18 -13.14
C GLU A 36 12.50 13.43 -14.42
N GLN A 37 11.65 12.48 -14.82
CA GLN A 37 10.95 12.49 -16.11
C GLN A 37 9.42 12.59 -16.00
N VAL A 38 8.86 12.57 -14.79
CA VAL A 38 7.42 12.63 -14.54
C VAL A 38 7.11 13.65 -13.44
N ASN A 39 5.88 14.19 -13.43
CA ASN A 39 5.51 15.24 -12.48
C ASN A 39 4.58 14.74 -11.36
N ILE A 40 3.89 13.62 -11.57
CA ILE A 40 2.96 13.06 -10.55
C ILE A 40 3.72 12.29 -9.47
N PRO A 41 3.20 12.28 -8.22
CA PRO A 41 3.76 11.53 -7.12
C PRO A 41 3.87 10.03 -7.40
N ILE A 42 4.96 9.42 -6.94
CA ILE A 42 5.24 7.99 -7.08
C ILE A 42 5.20 7.30 -5.72
N ILE A 43 4.37 6.27 -5.60
CA ILE A 43 4.31 5.39 -4.45
C ILE A 43 5.05 4.08 -4.77
N ALA A 44 6.05 3.73 -3.98
CA ALA A 44 6.75 2.45 -4.10
C ALA A 44 5.96 1.33 -3.41
N ASP A 45 5.67 0.27 -4.15
CA ASP A 45 4.98 -0.92 -3.63
C ASP A 45 5.99 -2.00 -3.27
N ILE A 46 6.18 -2.22 -1.98
CA ILE A 46 7.15 -3.18 -1.42
C ILE A 46 6.41 -4.25 -0.65
N HIS A 47 6.67 -5.52 -0.95
CA HIS A 47 5.93 -6.64 -0.35
C HIS A 47 6.63 -7.25 0.88
N PHE A 48 7.95 -7.52 0.80
CA PHE A 48 8.63 -8.32 1.82
C PHE A 48 10.01 -7.79 2.25
N ASP A 49 10.78 -7.22 1.35
CA ASP A 49 12.15 -6.81 1.63
C ASP A 49 12.23 -5.34 2.04
N TYR A 50 12.47 -5.09 3.33
CA TYR A 50 12.62 -3.74 3.89
C TYR A 50 13.76 -2.93 3.24
N ARG A 51 14.80 -3.59 2.72
CA ARG A 51 15.93 -2.92 2.07
C ARG A 51 15.50 -2.21 0.79
N LEU A 52 14.52 -2.77 0.08
CA LEU A 52 13.92 -2.13 -1.09
C LEU A 52 13.14 -0.87 -0.70
N ALA A 53 12.47 -0.89 0.47
CA ALA A 53 11.80 0.29 1.00
C ALA A 53 12.81 1.40 1.33
N LEU A 54 13.89 1.07 2.03
CA LEU A 54 14.95 2.02 2.36
C LEU A 54 15.57 2.63 1.10
N GLU A 55 15.92 1.81 0.12
CA GLU A 55 16.48 2.29 -1.16
C GLU A 55 15.47 3.16 -1.91
N ALA A 56 14.21 2.75 -2.03
CA ALA A 56 13.18 3.53 -2.70
C ALA A 56 13.00 4.92 -2.05
N ILE A 57 13.06 4.99 -0.72
CA ILE A 57 13.01 6.26 0.02
C ILE A 57 14.23 7.12 -0.30
N GLU A 58 15.43 6.56 -0.33
CA GLU A 58 16.65 7.31 -0.72
C GLU A 58 16.58 7.82 -2.15
N GLN A 59 15.96 7.09 -3.06
CA GLN A 59 15.75 7.48 -4.46
C GLN A 59 14.61 8.49 -4.66
N GLY A 60 13.94 8.92 -3.57
CA GLY A 60 13.02 10.06 -3.57
C GLY A 60 11.57 9.73 -3.93
N VAL A 61 11.04 8.56 -3.57
CA VAL A 61 9.58 8.31 -3.67
C VAL A 61 8.80 9.28 -2.81
N ASP A 62 7.53 9.48 -3.14
CA ASP A 62 6.61 10.36 -2.41
C ASP A 62 5.82 9.61 -1.32
N GLY A 63 5.95 8.30 -1.27
CA GLY A 63 5.38 7.44 -0.24
C GLY A 63 5.66 5.98 -0.55
N ILE A 64 5.36 5.11 0.41
CA ILE A 64 5.52 3.67 0.25
C ILE A 64 4.24 2.92 0.58
N ARG A 65 4.06 1.77 -0.05
CA ARG A 65 3.04 0.81 0.33
C ARG A 65 3.71 -0.44 0.88
N ILE A 66 3.44 -0.74 2.13
CA ILE A 66 3.89 -1.95 2.82
C ILE A 66 2.79 -2.49 3.73
N ASN A 67 2.90 -3.76 4.10
CA ASN A 67 2.19 -4.31 5.25
C ASN A 67 3.24 -4.58 6.33
N PRO A 68 3.29 -3.80 7.43
CA PRO A 68 4.34 -3.90 8.43
C PRO A 68 4.58 -5.32 8.95
N GLY A 69 3.52 -6.11 9.15
CA GLY A 69 3.63 -7.50 9.57
C GLY A 69 4.31 -8.45 8.56
N ASN A 70 4.46 -8.04 7.28
CA ASN A 70 5.08 -8.86 6.24
C ASN A 70 6.56 -8.47 5.97
N ILE A 71 7.02 -7.34 6.51
CA ILE A 71 8.39 -6.83 6.28
C ILE A 71 9.44 -7.58 7.09
N GLY A 72 9.02 -8.33 8.11
CA GLY A 72 9.88 -9.13 8.97
C GLY A 72 9.90 -8.65 10.42
N SER A 73 11.08 -8.57 11.05
CA SER A 73 11.18 -8.20 12.45
C SER A 73 10.82 -6.73 12.71
N ILE A 74 10.47 -6.42 13.96
CA ILE A 74 10.12 -5.06 14.38
C ILE A 74 11.26 -4.06 14.13
N GLU A 75 12.53 -4.50 14.23
CA GLU A 75 13.69 -3.65 13.95
C GLU A 75 13.73 -3.22 12.48
N ARG A 76 13.32 -4.10 11.55
CA ARG A 76 13.23 -3.79 10.12
C ARG A 76 12.11 -2.80 9.84
N VAL A 77 10.96 -3.00 10.47
CA VAL A 77 9.83 -2.05 10.38
C VAL A 77 10.26 -0.69 10.93
N LYS A 78 10.91 -0.67 12.09
CA LYS A 78 11.45 0.56 12.71
C LYS A 78 12.39 1.30 11.78
N ALA A 79 13.34 0.62 11.14
CA ALA A 79 14.27 1.25 10.19
C ALA A 79 13.53 1.95 9.04
N VAL A 80 12.47 1.32 8.49
CA VAL A 80 11.65 1.92 7.43
C VAL A 80 10.85 3.11 7.95
N VAL A 81 10.24 2.98 9.12
CA VAL A 81 9.45 4.06 9.78
C VAL A 81 10.32 5.28 10.05
N GLU A 82 11.53 5.09 10.59
CA GLU A 82 12.48 6.18 10.85
C GLU A 82 12.81 6.95 9.57
N LYS A 83 13.10 6.24 8.49
CA LYS A 83 13.33 6.86 7.18
C LYS A 83 12.11 7.60 6.62
N CYS A 84 10.92 7.07 6.82
CA CYS A 84 9.69 7.77 6.44
C CYS A 84 9.48 9.04 7.27
N LYS A 85 9.77 9.00 8.58
CA LYS A 85 9.71 10.20 9.45
C LYS A 85 10.69 11.29 8.99
N GLU A 86 11.96 10.91 8.71
CA GLU A 86 12.99 11.84 8.25
C GLU A 86 12.60 12.63 6.99
N ARG A 87 11.75 12.04 6.14
CA ARG A 87 11.34 12.61 4.84
C ARG A 87 9.86 12.98 4.77
N ASP A 88 9.15 12.92 5.87
CA ASP A 88 7.69 13.17 5.96
C ASP A 88 6.87 12.36 4.95
N LEU A 89 7.23 11.09 4.75
CA LEU A 89 6.57 10.20 3.81
C LEU A 89 5.36 9.50 4.44
N LYS A 90 4.36 9.21 3.60
CA LYS A 90 3.21 8.39 3.96
C LYS A 90 3.51 6.91 3.81
N ILE A 91 3.03 6.11 4.77
CA ILE A 91 2.97 4.65 4.65
C ILE A 91 1.52 4.25 4.35
N ARG A 92 1.30 3.59 3.21
CA ARG A 92 0.03 2.99 2.91
C ARG A 92 0.04 1.51 3.29
N ILE A 93 -0.80 1.15 4.25
CA ILE A 93 -1.15 -0.23 4.57
C ILE A 93 -2.10 -0.75 3.49
N GLY A 94 -1.78 -1.89 2.88
CA GLY A 94 -2.58 -2.44 1.79
C GLY A 94 -3.00 -3.88 2.06
N VAL A 95 -4.06 -4.07 2.85
CA VAL A 95 -4.65 -5.39 3.08
C VAL A 95 -5.41 -5.84 1.84
N ASN A 96 -5.28 -7.13 1.50
CA ASN A 96 -5.96 -7.74 0.38
C ASN A 96 -6.54 -9.09 0.82
N GLY A 97 -7.83 -9.33 0.56
CA GLY A 97 -8.51 -10.57 0.93
C GLY A 97 -7.84 -11.85 0.41
N GLY A 98 -7.20 -11.78 -0.76
CA GLY A 98 -6.44 -12.91 -1.32
C GLY A 98 -5.11 -13.22 -0.63
N SER A 99 -4.65 -12.38 0.31
CA SER A 99 -3.36 -12.54 1.01
C SER A 99 -3.45 -12.28 2.51
N LEU A 100 -4.62 -12.53 3.11
CA LEU A 100 -4.81 -12.46 4.55
C LEU A 100 -3.95 -13.48 5.30
N GLU A 101 -3.61 -13.16 6.54
CA GLU A 101 -2.88 -14.01 7.46
C GLU A 101 -3.64 -15.31 7.72
N LYS A 102 -2.91 -16.44 7.76
CA LYS A 102 -3.50 -17.77 7.94
C LYS A 102 -4.31 -17.91 9.23
N GLU A 103 -3.92 -17.19 10.28
CA GLU A 103 -4.60 -17.18 11.56
C GLU A 103 -5.96 -16.49 11.48
N LEU A 104 -6.04 -15.38 10.75
CA LEU A 104 -7.30 -14.71 10.50
C LEU A 104 -8.22 -15.54 9.60
N LEU A 105 -7.67 -16.20 8.57
CA LEU A 105 -8.46 -17.13 7.75
C LEU A 105 -9.00 -18.32 8.56
N LYS A 106 -8.24 -18.83 9.54
CA LYS A 106 -8.73 -19.87 10.45
C LYS A 106 -9.82 -19.36 11.39
N LYS A 107 -9.68 -18.13 11.89
CA LYS A 107 -10.63 -17.49 12.80
C LYS A 107 -11.97 -17.18 12.13
N TYR A 108 -11.94 -16.63 10.93
CA TYR A 108 -13.13 -16.15 10.22
C TYR A 108 -13.65 -17.12 9.15
N GLY A 109 -12.91 -18.15 8.78
CA GLY A 109 -13.27 -19.15 7.77
C GLY A 109 -13.09 -18.68 6.33
N SER A 110 -13.15 -17.36 6.09
CA SER A 110 -12.99 -16.72 4.77
C SER A 110 -12.51 -15.27 4.91
N PRO A 111 -12.13 -14.58 3.82
CA PRO A 111 -11.77 -13.16 3.84
C PRO A 111 -12.99 -12.26 4.05
N THR A 112 -13.56 -12.25 5.25
CA THR A 112 -14.70 -11.38 5.60
C THR A 112 -14.26 -9.92 5.79
N ALA A 113 -15.21 -8.99 5.88
CA ALA A 113 -14.95 -7.58 6.16
C ALA A 113 -14.23 -7.39 7.51
N GLU A 114 -14.66 -8.12 8.55
CA GLU A 114 -14.02 -8.08 9.87
C GLU A 114 -12.59 -8.62 9.84
N ALA A 115 -12.34 -9.67 9.05
CA ALA A 115 -10.99 -10.23 8.89
C ALA A 115 -10.04 -9.21 8.24
N LEU A 116 -10.51 -8.49 7.22
CA LEU A 116 -9.75 -7.41 6.57
C LEU A 116 -9.45 -6.27 7.54
N VAL A 117 -10.44 -5.86 8.32
CA VAL A 117 -10.31 -4.80 9.34
C VAL A 117 -9.36 -5.23 10.45
N GLU A 118 -9.48 -6.45 10.97
CA GLU A 118 -8.56 -6.94 12.02
C GLU A 118 -7.11 -7.00 11.55
N SER A 119 -6.87 -7.47 10.32
CA SER A 119 -5.54 -7.42 9.69
C SER A 119 -5.00 -6.00 9.63
N ALA A 120 -5.78 -5.06 9.13
CA ALA A 120 -5.37 -3.66 9.04
C ALA A 120 -5.07 -3.06 10.42
N MET A 121 -5.90 -3.31 11.43
CA MET A 121 -5.68 -2.84 12.79
C MET A 121 -4.39 -3.39 13.40
N GLY A 122 -4.05 -4.64 13.11
CA GLY A 122 -2.76 -5.22 13.50
C GLY A 122 -1.57 -4.45 12.89
N HIS A 123 -1.64 -4.11 11.61
CA HIS A 123 -0.61 -3.34 10.94
C HIS A 123 -0.54 -1.88 11.42
N ILE A 124 -1.68 -1.24 11.67
CA ILE A 124 -1.77 0.11 12.23
C ILE A 124 -1.09 0.16 13.59
N LYS A 125 -1.44 -0.79 14.47
CA LYS A 125 -0.86 -0.86 15.80
C LYS A 125 0.66 -0.93 15.78
N ILE A 126 1.27 -1.69 14.86
CA ILE A 126 2.73 -1.75 14.72
C ILE A 126 3.32 -0.37 14.42
N LEU A 127 2.67 0.43 13.56
CA LEU A 127 3.13 1.76 13.21
C LEU A 127 2.90 2.76 14.35
N GLU A 128 1.75 2.70 15.02
CA GLU A 128 1.43 3.55 16.17
C GLU A 128 2.36 3.27 17.37
N ASP A 129 2.69 2.00 17.63
CA ASP A 129 3.65 1.60 18.66
C ASP A 129 5.07 2.17 18.38
N LEU A 130 5.35 2.55 17.12
CA LEU A 130 6.56 3.26 16.68
C LEU A 130 6.35 4.78 16.57
N ASP A 131 5.24 5.32 17.11
CA ASP A 131 4.88 6.74 17.03
C ASP A 131 4.85 7.26 15.59
N PHE A 132 4.22 6.49 14.67
CA PHE A 132 4.05 6.85 13.27
C PHE A 132 2.56 6.92 12.91
N HIS A 133 2.10 8.10 12.50
CA HIS A 133 0.69 8.40 12.25
C HIS A 133 0.41 8.91 10.82
N ASN A 134 1.43 9.05 9.96
CA ASN A 134 1.23 9.44 8.56
C ASN A 134 0.81 8.23 7.71
N ILE A 135 -0.36 7.65 8.03
CA ILE A 135 -0.87 6.37 7.54
C ILE A 135 -2.01 6.60 6.56
N VAL A 136 -2.06 5.76 5.51
CA VAL A 136 -3.20 5.60 4.60
C VAL A 136 -3.58 4.12 4.60
N ILE A 137 -4.87 3.79 4.57
CA ILE A 137 -5.35 2.41 4.68
C ILE A 137 -6.09 2.00 3.42
N SER A 138 -5.80 0.81 2.92
CA SER A 138 -6.49 0.20 1.79
C SER A 138 -6.91 -1.22 2.15
N LEU A 139 -8.21 -1.51 2.03
CA LEU A 139 -8.84 -2.81 2.27
C LEU A 139 -9.45 -3.30 0.97
N LYS A 140 -8.82 -4.26 0.31
CA LYS A 140 -9.26 -4.72 -1.01
C LYS A 140 -9.84 -6.11 -0.97
N SER A 141 -11.02 -6.26 -1.57
CA SER A 141 -11.67 -7.53 -1.84
C SER A 141 -12.04 -7.61 -3.33
N SER A 142 -12.19 -8.83 -3.87
CA SER A 142 -12.79 -9.07 -5.17
C SER A 142 -14.33 -9.02 -5.09
N ASP A 143 -14.90 -9.21 -3.91
CA ASP A 143 -16.32 -9.01 -3.63
C ASP A 143 -16.60 -7.57 -3.20
N ILE A 144 -17.55 -6.92 -3.88
CA ILE A 144 -17.87 -5.50 -3.67
C ILE A 144 -18.52 -5.29 -2.31
N TYR A 145 -19.43 -6.17 -1.90
CA TYR A 145 -20.14 -6.03 -0.63
C TYR A 145 -19.19 -6.14 0.55
N THR A 146 -18.31 -7.14 0.52
CA THR A 146 -17.23 -7.29 1.51
C THR A 146 -16.32 -6.06 1.53
N ALA A 147 -15.99 -5.49 0.38
CA ALA A 147 -15.16 -4.29 0.31
C ALA A 147 -15.86 -3.07 0.95
N VAL A 148 -17.12 -2.82 0.58
CA VAL A 148 -17.91 -1.70 1.15
C VAL A 148 -18.01 -1.83 2.67
N GLU A 149 -18.43 -3.00 3.17
CA GLU A 149 -18.56 -3.28 4.58
C GLU A 149 -17.23 -3.11 5.34
N ALA A 150 -16.11 -3.58 4.76
CA ALA A 150 -14.79 -3.41 5.36
C ALA A 150 -14.40 -1.92 5.51
N TYR A 151 -14.68 -1.09 4.50
CA TYR A 151 -14.41 0.35 4.58
C TYR A 151 -15.35 1.06 5.56
N GLU A 152 -16.62 0.69 5.62
CA GLU A 152 -17.57 1.23 6.61
C GLU A 152 -17.14 0.89 8.04
N LEU A 153 -16.79 -0.38 8.31
CA LEU A 153 -16.28 -0.81 9.61
C LEU A 153 -14.97 -0.11 9.98
N MET A 154 -14.07 0.09 9.01
CA MET A 154 -12.79 0.74 9.24
C MET A 154 -12.96 2.22 9.56
N SER A 155 -13.84 2.92 8.87
CA SER A 155 -14.13 4.35 9.08
C SER A 155 -14.66 4.66 10.49
N GLN A 156 -15.27 3.66 11.15
CA GLN A 156 -15.75 3.79 12.54
C GLN A 156 -14.63 3.57 13.59
N LYS A 157 -13.48 3.06 13.17
CA LYS A 157 -12.39 2.67 14.08
C LYS A 157 -11.20 3.61 14.05
N VAL A 158 -11.00 4.32 12.95
CA VAL A 158 -9.82 5.18 12.74
C VAL A 158 -10.17 6.41 11.91
N ASP A 159 -9.42 7.49 12.12
CA ASP A 159 -9.53 8.73 11.35
C ASP A 159 -8.50 8.83 10.21
N TYR A 160 -7.76 7.76 9.93
CA TYR A 160 -6.79 7.74 8.84
C TYR A 160 -7.47 7.75 7.47
N PRO A 161 -6.89 8.42 6.45
CA PRO A 161 -7.40 8.40 5.09
C PRO A 161 -7.54 6.98 4.54
N LEU A 162 -8.69 6.71 3.91
CA LEU A 162 -8.99 5.43 3.28
C LEU A 162 -8.76 5.52 1.77
N HIS A 163 -7.98 4.58 1.23
CA HIS A 163 -7.74 4.42 -0.19
C HIS A 163 -8.65 3.31 -0.73
N ILE A 164 -9.77 3.70 -1.32
CA ILE A 164 -10.80 2.78 -1.81
C ILE A 164 -10.36 2.12 -3.12
N GLY A 165 -10.65 0.84 -3.27
CA GLY A 165 -10.38 0.09 -4.49
C GLY A 165 -10.83 -1.36 -4.41
N ILE A 166 -11.14 -1.93 -5.58
CA ILE A 166 -11.47 -3.34 -5.74
C ILE A 166 -10.27 -4.05 -6.37
N THR A 167 -10.00 -5.29 -5.95
CA THR A 167 -8.99 -6.15 -6.56
C THR A 167 -9.66 -7.24 -7.37
N GLU A 168 -8.97 -7.75 -8.41
CA GLU A 168 -9.49 -8.83 -9.27
C GLU A 168 -10.90 -8.55 -9.82
N ALA A 169 -11.12 -7.29 -10.21
CA ALA A 169 -12.44 -6.77 -10.58
C ALA A 169 -13.02 -7.37 -11.87
N GLY A 170 -12.23 -8.12 -12.63
CA GLY A 170 -12.62 -8.71 -13.93
C GLY A 170 -12.01 -7.98 -15.12
N GLY A 171 -12.56 -8.19 -16.32
CA GLY A 171 -12.10 -7.49 -17.54
C GLY A 171 -12.36 -5.99 -17.50
N VAL A 172 -11.70 -5.24 -18.40
CA VAL A 172 -11.72 -3.76 -18.43
C VAL A 172 -13.13 -3.19 -18.24
N ARG A 173 -14.11 -3.65 -19.01
CA ARG A 173 -15.49 -3.10 -18.97
C ARG A 173 -16.17 -3.37 -17.63
N ALA A 174 -16.14 -4.61 -17.14
CA ALA A 174 -16.79 -4.97 -15.87
C ALA A 174 -16.07 -4.38 -14.67
N GLY A 175 -14.73 -4.38 -14.68
CA GLY A 175 -13.91 -3.84 -13.59
C GLY A 175 -13.96 -2.32 -13.47
N THR A 176 -14.27 -1.61 -14.57
CA THR A 176 -14.45 -0.15 -14.54
C THR A 176 -15.79 0.26 -13.92
N ILE A 177 -16.79 -0.62 -13.98
CA ILE A 177 -18.13 -0.35 -13.44
C ILE A 177 -18.20 -0.68 -11.94
N LYS A 178 -17.45 -1.69 -11.50
CA LYS A 178 -17.37 -2.08 -10.09
C LYS A 178 -16.71 -1.01 -9.23
#